data_4e82bce519bfc40263553e4545970ef5
#
_entry.id   4e82bce519bfc40263553e4545970ef5
#
_cell.length_a   1.000
_cell.length_b   1.000
_cell.length_c   1.000
_cell.angle_alpha   90.00
_cell.angle_beta   90.00
_cell.angle_gamma   90.00
#
_symmetry.space_group_name_H-M   'P 1'
#
loop_
_entity.id
_entity.type
_entity.pdbx_description
1 polymer ?
#
loop_
_entity_poly.entity_id
_entity_poly.type
_entity_poly.pdbx_seq_one_letter_code
_entity_poly.pdbx_strand_id
1 'polypeptide(L)'
;MKSSLCTKLACAAALLAALIASPNLFAQDKSEPKREAEVRSSVPTPPPDSVTESTITVEGQSIAYKAVAGTLTVGSNDVQDANLGLDGKYLPEAGVDLPSKPEDQPATARIFYAAYFKKGAPGGSRPITFIYNGGPGSATMYLHMGAFGPKRVAIPDVEHPAAAPYPLIENQYSLLDVSDLVFIDAPGTGFSRVYGKDAGKGFWGIDEDARAFDRFIRRFLTKYDRWNSPKYIFGESYGTTRSAALSSKLQGVDLDGIILLSQILSFDDSADGPEGNPGTDQPYYLALPSMAATAWYHHRLANPAPDLEPFLREVEQFALGEYATALLQGANLGEDRKHALATRLEGYTGLSAAYWFKANLRVGGGEFSKELQASSGITTGRLDTRYAGPDMDPLSKDAGYDPFGTSTTPAFVSAINQYARDDLKYGENMTYKPSAREPSFHWNMQHVPPGGQGWESSSNVMPDLAAAMKHNPKLKVLLMGGYFDLGCTYFGATYEMKHLPIPRNLQDNISYHFFQTGHMVYVNEAALKGLHDTTAAFIKNTEAVH
;
A
#
# COMPACT_ATOMS: atom_id res chain seq x y z
N MET A 1 -9.24 40.54 56.03
CA MET A 1 -8.05 41.33 56.35
C MET A 1 -6.95 40.87 55.41
N LYS A 2 -6.70 41.72 54.43
CA LYS A 2 -5.39 42.32 54.04
C LYS A 2 -4.29 41.25 53.76
N SER A 3 -3.78 41.11 52.63
CA SER A 3 -3.23 41.95 51.57
C SER A 3 -1.81 41.42 51.23
N SER A 4 -1.55 41.26 49.94
CA SER A 4 -0.49 41.95 49.24
C SER A 4 0.87 41.25 49.30
N LEU A 5 1.64 41.08 48.33
CA LEU A 5 2.11 41.85 47.19
C LEU A 5 3.31 41.11 46.53
N CYS A 6 3.28 40.97 45.23
CA CYS A 6 4.35 41.17 44.29
C CYS A 6 5.81 41.34 44.77
N THR A 7 6.77 40.71 44.15
CA THR A 7 7.87 41.46 43.55
C THR A 7 8.56 40.67 42.42
N LYS A 8 8.77 41.36 41.32
CA LYS A 8 9.54 41.04 40.10
C LYS A 8 11.03 41.05 40.40
N LEU A 9 11.80 40.24 39.71
CA LEU A 9 13.18 40.64 39.36
C LEU A 9 13.50 40.22 37.93
N ALA A 10 13.66 41.23 37.09
CA ALA A 10 14.32 41.17 35.79
C ALA A 10 15.82 41.43 36.02
N CYS A 11 16.68 40.70 35.33
CA CYS A 11 18.07 41.11 35.14
C CYS A 11 18.34 41.23 33.63
N ALA A 12 18.63 42.47 33.27
CA ALA A 12 19.14 42.88 31.98
C ALA A 12 20.66 42.63 31.90
N ALA A 13 21.16 42.27 30.74
CA ALA A 13 22.57 42.34 30.40
C ALA A 13 22.76 43.32 29.25
N ALA A 14 23.60 44.32 29.51
CA ALA A 14 23.88 45.44 28.61
C ALA A 14 25.10 45.16 27.71
N LEU A 15 24.93 45.55 26.48
CA LEU A 15 25.82 46.23 25.53
C LEU A 15 27.30 46.42 25.84
N LEU A 16 28.13 46.14 24.81
CA LEU A 16 29.23 47.07 24.44
C LEU A 16 29.34 47.13 22.90
N ALA A 17 29.08 48.30 22.34
CA ALA A 17 29.34 48.69 20.97
C ALA A 17 30.73 49.35 20.89
N ALA A 18 31.49 49.04 19.84
CA ALA A 18 32.64 49.86 19.43
C ALA A 18 32.47 50.26 17.95
N LEU A 19 32.28 51.54 17.76
CA LEU A 19 32.33 52.23 16.48
C LEU A 19 33.80 52.34 16.01
N ILE A 20 34.04 52.05 14.72
CA ILE A 20 35.11 52.69 13.96
C ILE A 20 34.53 53.09 12.61
N ALA A 21 34.57 54.38 12.34
CA ALA A 21 34.15 55.00 11.08
C ALA A 21 35.36 55.23 10.15
N SER A 22 35.15 55.14 8.84
CA SER A 22 35.61 55.98 7.73
C SER A 22 36.05 55.18 6.51
N PRO A 23 36.13 55.72 5.28
CA PRO A 23 35.25 56.67 4.61
C PRO A 23 34.79 56.16 3.24
N ASN A 24 33.81 56.88 2.69
CA ASN A 24 33.27 56.79 1.32
C ASN A 24 34.31 56.83 0.21
N LEU A 25 34.25 55.88 -0.71
CA LEU A 25 34.69 56.05 -2.09
C LEU A 25 33.50 55.78 -3.02
N PHE A 26 33.10 56.79 -3.73
CA PHE A 26 32.16 56.75 -4.83
C PHE A 26 32.66 55.77 -5.91
N ALA A 27 31.93 54.69 -6.16
CA ALA A 27 32.06 53.94 -7.39
C ALA A 27 30.67 53.91 -8.07
N GLN A 28 30.65 54.37 -9.28
CA GLN A 28 29.50 54.55 -10.16
C GLN A 28 28.73 53.23 -10.30
N ASP A 29 27.45 53.38 -10.08
CA ASP A 29 26.39 52.44 -10.43
C ASP A 29 26.39 52.21 -11.95
N LYS A 30 26.87 51.06 -12.39
CA LYS A 30 26.53 50.43 -13.66
C LYS A 30 25.50 49.37 -13.35
N SER A 31 24.25 49.75 -13.41
CA SER A 31 23.13 48.82 -13.45
C SER A 31 23.27 47.93 -14.68
N GLU A 32 23.85 46.73 -14.48
CA GLU A 32 23.60 45.62 -15.40
C GLU A 32 22.12 45.24 -15.29
N PRO A 33 21.42 45.07 -16.42
CA PRO A 33 20.05 44.61 -16.37
C PRO A 33 20.06 43.21 -15.76
N LYS A 34 19.42 43.04 -14.58
CA LYS A 34 19.04 41.73 -14.07
C LYS A 34 18.29 41.03 -15.19
N ARG A 35 18.93 40.08 -15.84
CA ARG A 35 18.24 39.02 -16.57
C ARG A 35 17.41 38.31 -15.52
N GLU A 36 16.18 38.69 -15.36
CA GLU A 36 15.15 37.79 -14.85
C GLU A 36 15.19 36.58 -15.77
N ALA A 37 15.80 35.51 -15.26
CA ALA A 37 15.62 34.21 -15.85
C ALA A 37 14.11 33.93 -15.76
N GLU A 38 13.41 34.11 -16.86
CA GLU A 38 12.10 33.51 -17.08
C GLU A 38 12.28 32.01 -16.86
N VAL A 39 12.09 31.57 -15.65
CA VAL A 39 11.79 30.17 -15.38
C VAL A 39 10.40 29.96 -15.96
N ARG A 40 10.35 29.69 -17.26
CA ARG A 40 9.15 29.14 -17.88
C ARG A 40 8.93 27.78 -17.25
N SER A 41 8.15 27.73 -16.19
CA SER A 41 7.68 26.50 -15.61
C SER A 41 6.57 25.92 -16.50
N SER A 42 6.92 25.52 -17.71
CA SER A 42 6.04 24.67 -18.50
C SER A 42 5.96 23.31 -17.82
N VAL A 43 4.77 22.76 -17.69
CA VAL A 43 4.62 21.34 -17.26
C VAL A 43 5.54 20.50 -18.15
N PRO A 44 6.54 19.80 -17.60
CA PRO A 44 7.54 19.11 -18.40
C PRO A 44 6.86 18.13 -19.36
N THR A 45 7.27 18.11 -20.63
CA THR A 45 6.78 17.13 -21.59
C THR A 45 7.16 15.72 -21.08
N PRO A 46 6.24 14.75 -21.07
CA PRO A 46 6.58 13.38 -20.68
C PRO A 46 7.60 12.82 -21.67
N PRO A 47 8.54 11.96 -21.22
CA PRO A 47 9.32 11.17 -22.15
C PRO A 47 8.36 10.34 -23.02
N PRO A 48 8.74 10.07 -24.28
CA PRO A 48 7.95 9.20 -25.14
C PRO A 48 7.87 7.79 -24.51
N ASP A 49 6.81 7.06 -24.86
CA ASP A 49 6.72 5.65 -24.48
C ASP A 49 7.95 4.90 -25.02
N SER A 50 8.56 4.10 -24.16
CA SER A 50 9.61 3.17 -24.55
C SER A 50 9.01 1.80 -24.86
N VAL A 51 9.43 1.19 -25.96
CA VAL A 51 9.01 -0.15 -26.37
C VAL A 51 10.23 -1.03 -26.51
N THR A 52 10.28 -2.11 -25.75
CA THR A 52 11.33 -3.11 -25.80
C THR A 52 10.75 -4.52 -25.98
N GLU A 53 11.55 -5.46 -26.42
CA GLU A 53 11.15 -6.86 -26.59
C GLU A 53 12.15 -7.76 -25.90
N SER A 54 11.65 -8.83 -25.29
CA SER A 54 12.48 -9.83 -24.62
C SER A 54 11.75 -11.16 -24.53
N THR A 55 12.38 -12.12 -23.87
CA THR A 55 11.85 -13.45 -23.63
C THR A 55 12.06 -13.81 -22.16
N ILE A 56 11.14 -14.55 -21.59
CA ILE A 56 11.20 -15.09 -20.23
C ILE A 56 10.81 -16.55 -20.24
N THR A 57 11.36 -17.33 -19.31
CA THR A 57 10.95 -18.72 -19.09
C THR A 57 10.08 -18.79 -17.84
N VAL A 58 8.80 -19.18 -18.00
CA VAL A 58 7.86 -19.41 -16.91
C VAL A 58 7.44 -20.87 -16.95
N GLU A 59 7.58 -21.59 -15.84
CA GLU A 59 7.28 -23.04 -15.74
C GLU A 59 7.84 -23.87 -16.90
N GLY A 60 9.07 -23.56 -17.34
CA GLY A 60 9.73 -24.24 -18.45
C GLY A 60 9.27 -23.84 -19.84
N GLN A 61 8.30 -22.93 -19.98
CA GLN A 61 7.83 -22.41 -21.26
C GLN A 61 8.51 -21.07 -21.58
N SER A 62 9.11 -20.99 -22.77
CA SER A 62 9.68 -19.73 -23.27
C SER A 62 8.57 -18.81 -23.80
N ILE A 63 8.45 -17.61 -23.24
CA ILE A 63 7.43 -16.62 -23.57
C ILE A 63 8.12 -15.36 -24.11
N ALA A 64 7.97 -15.10 -25.40
CA ALA A 64 8.38 -13.83 -25.99
C ALA A 64 7.34 -12.76 -25.65
N TYR A 65 7.79 -11.58 -25.24
CA TYR A 65 6.91 -10.48 -24.89
C TYR A 65 7.42 -9.13 -25.41
N LYS A 66 6.48 -8.20 -25.53
CA LYS A 66 6.72 -6.77 -25.73
C LYS A 66 6.49 -6.05 -24.40
N ALA A 67 7.47 -5.27 -23.94
CA ALA A 67 7.32 -4.38 -22.80
C ALA A 67 7.11 -2.94 -23.29
N VAL A 68 6.20 -2.21 -22.65
CA VAL A 68 5.95 -0.79 -22.89
C VAL A 68 6.02 -0.06 -21.57
N ALA A 69 6.93 0.89 -21.46
CA ALA A 69 7.01 1.82 -20.33
C ALA A 69 6.60 3.21 -20.80
N GLY A 70 5.61 3.81 -20.14
CA GLY A 70 5.07 5.09 -20.55
C GLY A 70 4.17 5.75 -19.52
N THR A 71 3.52 6.83 -19.92
CA THR A 71 2.56 7.54 -19.06
C THR A 71 1.23 7.77 -19.77
N LEU A 72 0.16 7.80 -18.96
CA LEU A 72 -1.15 8.32 -19.36
C LEU A 72 -1.52 9.47 -18.43
N THR A 73 -2.03 10.56 -19.03
CA THR A 73 -2.52 11.72 -18.26
C THR A 73 -4.00 11.56 -17.98
N VAL A 74 -4.40 11.78 -16.74
CA VAL A 74 -5.80 11.79 -16.30
C VAL A 74 -6.14 13.12 -15.64
N GLY A 75 -7.39 13.55 -15.79
CA GLY A 75 -7.94 14.73 -15.11
C GLY A 75 -8.27 14.45 -13.65
N SER A 76 -8.43 15.51 -12.86
CA SER A 76 -8.84 15.41 -11.45
C SER A 76 -10.33 15.09 -11.26
N ASN A 77 -11.14 15.28 -12.30
CA ASN A 77 -12.56 14.95 -12.34
C ASN A 77 -12.99 14.48 -13.73
N ASP A 78 -14.17 13.89 -13.83
CA ASP A 78 -14.66 13.24 -15.06
C ASP A 78 -14.91 14.23 -16.19
N VAL A 79 -15.39 15.45 -15.88
CA VAL A 79 -15.64 16.51 -16.88
C VAL A 79 -14.33 16.96 -17.51
N GLN A 80 -13.30 17.17 -16.68
CA GLN A 80 -11.97 17.51 -17.18
C GLN A 80 -11.38 16.35 -18.00
N ASP A 81 -11.48 15.13 -17.48
CA ASP A 81 -10.90 13.95 -18.12
C ASP A 81 -11.51 13.70 -19.50
N ALA A 82 -12.83 13.87 -19.65
CA ALA A 82 -13.53 13.73 -20.94
C ALA A 82 -13.03 14.72 -22.01
N ASN A 83 -12.45 15.84 -21.59
CA ASN A 83 -11.89 16.85 -22.48
C ASN A 83 -10.39 16.70 -22.78
N LEU A 84 -9.75 15.63 -22.28
CA LEU A 84 -8.35 15.32 -22.54
C LEU A 84 -8.21 14.19 -23.58
N GLY A 85 -7.37 14.41 -24.59
CA GLY A 85 -6.94 13.37 -25.51
C GLY A 85 -6.03 12.32 -24.83
N LEU A 86 -5.78 11.20 -25.51
CA LEU A 86 -4.84 10.17 -25.01
C LEU A 86 -3.39 10.68 -24.89
N ASP A 87 -3.05 11.73 -25.60
CA ASP A 87 -1.77 12.44 -25.49
C ASP A 87 -1.68 13.38 -24.27
N GLY A 88 -2.79 13.48 -23.51
CA GLY A 88 -2.89 14.30 -22.30
C GLY A 88 -3.09 15.79 -22.56
N LYS A 89 -3.37 16.19 -23.80
CA LYS A 89 -3.71 17.58 -24.15
C LYS A 89 -5.23 17.74 -24.21
N TYR A 90 -5.68 18.95 -23.93
CA TYR A 90 -7.10 19.26 -24.14
C TYR A 90 -7.47 19.15 -25.62
N LEU A 91 -8.62 18.57 -25.88
CA LEU A 91 -9.19 18.46 -27.23
C LEU A 91 -9.51 19.87 -27.75
N PRO A 92 -9.26 20.17 -29.05
CA PRO A 92 -9.52 21.49 -29.59
C PRO A 92 -10.97 21.97 -29.38
N GLU A 93 -11.93 21.06 -29.48
CA GLU A 93 -13.36 21.33 -29.30
C GLU A 93 -13.75 21.58 -27.82
N ALA A 94 -12.89 21.31 -26.87
CA ALA A 94 -13.16 21.57 -25.45
C ALA A 94 -13.26 23.07 -25.11
N GLY A 95 -12.67 23.96 -25.95
CA GLY A 95 -12.74 25.39 -25.77
C GLY A 95 -12.20 25.89 -24.43
N VAL A 96 -11.22 25.18 -23.84
CA VAL A 96 -10.68 25.48 -22.51
C VAL A 96 -9.54 26.49 -22.63
N ASP A 97 -9.75 27.68 -22.06
CA ASP A 97 -8.68 28.66 -21.88
C ASP A 97 -7.87 28.29 -20.62
N LEU A 98 -6.65 27.81 -20.83
CA LEU A 98 -5.77 27.44 -19.71
C LEU A 98 -5.04 28.67 -19.15
N PRO A 99 -4.92 28.77 -17.81
CA PRO A 99 -4.02 29.74 -17.20
C PRO A 99 -2.61 29.61 -17.77
N SER A 100 -1.93 30.75 -17.97
CA SER A 100 -0.57 30.76 -18.51
C SER A 100 0.46 30.13 -17.58
N LYS A 101 0.20 30.17 -16.27
CA LYS A 101 1.07 29.58 -15.26
C LYS A 101 0.64 28.14 -14.99
N PRO A 102 1.56 27.17 -15.10
CA PRO A 102 1.26 25.75 -14.88
C PRO A 102 0.69 25.42 -13.49
N GLU A 103 1.13 26.13 -12.47
CA GLU A 103 0.65 25.99 -11.09
C GLU A 103 -0.81 26.42 -10.89
N ASP A 104 -1.34 27.24 -11.79
CA ASP A 104 -2.73 27.70 -11.76
C ASP A 104 -3.65 26.86 -12.68
N GLN A 105 -3.08 25.97 -13.48
CA GLN A 105 -3.84 25.11 -14.38
C GLN A 105 -4.64 24.05 -13.59
N PRO A 106 -5.74 23.52 -14.14
CA PRO A 106 -6.49 22.43 -13.54
C PRO A 106 -5.58 21.23 -13.23
N ALA A 107 -5.79 20.62 -12.07
CA ALA A 107 -4.98 19.49 -11.61
C ALA A 107 -5.05 18.31 -12.57
N THR A 108 -3.89 17.74 -12.90
CA THR A 108 -3.76 16.51 -13.70
C THR A 108 -2.74 15.57 -13.07
N ALA A 109 -2.89 14.26 -13.30
CA ALA A 109 -1.87 13.28 -12.96
C ALA A 109 -1.36 12.59 -14.23
N ARG A 110 -0.05 12.54 -14.39
CA ARG A 110 0.62 11.61 -15.31
C ARG A 110 0.91 10.35 -14.56
N ILE A 111 0.22 9.29 -14.91
CA ILE A 111 0.34 7.99 -14.27
C ILE A 111 1.27 7.12 -15.12
N PHE A 112 2.38 6.72 -14.53
CA PHE A 112 3.35 5.82 -15.15
C PHE A 112 2.83 4.39 -15.09
N TYR A 113 3.12 3.64 -16.14
CA TYR A 113 2.90 2.20 -16.20
C TYR A 113 4.04 1.48 -16.92
N ALA A 114 4.27 0.23 -16.53
CA ALA A 114 5.03 -0.75 -17.28
C ALA A 114 4.08 -1.89 -17.66
N ALA A 115 3.85 -2.06 -18.97
CA ALA A 115 2.95 -3.08 -19.49
C ALA A 115 3.72 -4.15 -20.27
N TYR A 116 3.33 -5.41 -20.08
CA TYR A 116 3.95 -6.58 -20.72
C TYR A 116 2.90 -7.36 -21.48
N PHE A 117 3.12 -7.50 -22.79
CA PHE A 117 2.19 -8.18 -23.70
C PHE A 117 2.88 -9.43 -24.29
N LYS A 118 2.28 -10.61 -24.11
CA LYS A 118 2.77 -11.85 -24.75
C LYS A 118 2.66 -11.74 -26.25
N LYS A 119 3.76 -11.98 -26.96
CA LYS A 119 3.80 -11.96 -28.43
C LYS A 119 3.05 -13.16 -29.02
N GLY A 120 2.38 -12.93 -30.13
CA GLY A 120 1.65 -13.99 -30.85
C GLY A 120 0.31 -14.39 -30.20
N ALA A 121 -0.07 -13.81 -29.08
CA ALA A 121 -1.40 -14.01 -28.50
C ALA A 121 -2.39 -12.98 -29.04
N PRO A 122 -3.69 -13.37 -29.29
CA PRO A 122 -4.71 -12.44 -29.72
C PRO A 122 -5.03 -11.47 -28.58
N GLY A 123 -4.71 -10.18 -28.75
CA GLY A 123 -4.82 -9.15 -27.72
C GLY A 123 -6.23 -9.04 -27.13
N GLY A 124 -7.28 -9.10 -27.95
CA GLY A 124 -8.65 -8.89 -27.51
C GLY A 124 -9.29 -10.01 -26.66
N SER A 125 -8.69 -11.21 -26.63
CA SER A 125 -9.21 -12.36 -25.88
C SER A 125 -8.30 -12.83 -24.74
N ARG A 126 -7.06 -12.28 -24.66
CA ARG A 126 -6.15 -12.64 -23.58
C ARG A 126 -6.45 -11.83 -22.33
N PRO A 127 -6.43 -12.43 -21.12
CA PRO A 127 -6.57 -11.69 -19.87
C PRO A 127 -5.58 -10.53 -19.76
N ILE A 128 -6.01 -9.48 -19.06
CA ILE A 128 -5.16 -8.37 -18.67
C ILE A 128 -5.33 -8.11 -17.17
N THR A 129 -4.19 -8.03 -16.47
CA THR A 129 -4.17 -7.79 -15.02
C THR A 129 -3.51 -6.46 -14.72
N PHE A 130 -4.25 -5.55 -14.09
CA PHE A 130 -3.75 -4.28 -13.58
C PHE A 130 -3.25 -4.47 -12.14
N ILE A 131 -1.96 -4.20 -11.92
CA ILE A 131 -1.23 -4.57 -10.69
C ILE A 131 -0.70 -3.31 -10.01
N TYR A 132 -0.90 -3.18 -8.70
CA TYR A 132 -0.44 -2.03 -7.95
C TYR A 132 -0.23 -2.32 -6.46
N ASN A 133 0.83 -1.71 -5.89
CA ASN A 133 1.05 -1.65 -4.45
C ASN A 133 0.17 -0.58 -3.78
N GLY A 134 0.20 -0.54 -2.48
CA GLY A 134 -0.62 0.35 -1.65
C GLY A 134 0.12 1.54 -1.07
N GLY A 135 0.39 1.51 0.18
CA GLY A 135 0.94 2.56 1.00
C GLY A 135 -0.08 3.08 2.03
N PRO A 136 -0.93 4.09 1.76
CA PRO A 136 -1.07 4.85 0.51
C PRO A 136 0.18 5.65 0.12
N GLY A 137 0.31 5.90 -1.19
CA GLY A 137 1.44 6.67 -1.72
C GLY A 137 2.73 5.87 -1.91
N SER A 138 2.69 4.55 -2.09
CA SER A 138 3.83 3.73 -2.53
C SER A 138 3.80 3.45 -4.02
N ALA A 139 5.00 3.40 -4.64
CA ALA A 139 5.16 2.95 -6.00
C ALA A 139 5.01 1.43 -6.11
N THR A 140 4.69 0.94 -7.31
CA THR A 140 4.42 -0.49 -7.56
C THR A 140 5.71 -1.33 -7.75
N MET A 141 6.85 -0.82 -7.27
CA MET A 141 8.14 -1.49 -7.41
C MET A 141 8.22 -2.85 -6.69
N TYR A 142 7.47 -3.04 -5.61
CA TYR A 142 7.54 -4.27 -4.84
C TYR A 142 6.90 -5.45 -5.59
N LEU A 143 5.65 -5.30 -6.04
CA LEU A 143 4.98 -6.31 -6.88
C LEU A 143 5.69 -6.47 -8.24
N HIS A 144 6.23 -5.39 -8.80
CA HIS A 144 6.91 -5.42 -10.09
C HIS A 144 8.23 -6.19 -10.02
N MET A 145 9.08 -5.85 -9.03
CA MET A 145 10.42 -6.42 -8.91
C MET A 145 10.51 -7.59 -7.92
N GLY A 146 9.41 -7.96 -7.29
CA GLY A 146 9.39 -9.06 -6.32
C GLY A 146 8.46 -10.19 -6.70
N ALA A 147 7.27 -9.87 -7.26
CA ALA A 147 6.23 -10.86 -7.50
C ALA A 147 6.16 -11.30 -8.97
N PHE A 148 5.67 -10.43 -9.87
CA PHE A 148 5.16 -10.87 -11.18
C PHE A 148 5.82 -10.24 -12.40
N GLY A 149 6.71 -9.26 -12.24
CA GLY A 149 7.45 -8.70 -13.35
C GLY A 149 8.37 -9.75 -14.00
N PRO A 150 8.86 -9.51 -15.24
CA PRO A 150 9.72 -10.47 -15.94
C PRO A 150 11.08 -10.69 -15.26
N LYS A 151 11.54 -9.74 -14.46
CA LYS A 151 12.71 -9.89 -13.60
C LYS A 151 12.34 -9.61 -12.16
N ARG A 152 13.05 -10.22 -11.23
CA ARG A 152 12.90 -9.97 -9.80
C ARG A 152 14.25 -9.78 -9.12
N VAL A 153 14.24 -9.02 -8.03
CA VAL A 153 15.42 -8.95 -7.15
C VAL A 153 15.43 -10.18 -6.24
N ALA A 154 16.58 -10.86 -6.17
CA ALA A 154 16.76 -11.97 -5.25
C ALA A 154 17.36 -11.43 -3.95
N ILE A 155 16.62 -11.56 -2.87
CA ILE A 155 17.04 -11.22 -1.51
C ILE A 155 16.84 -12.44 -0.59
N PRO A 156 17.65 -12.59 0.46
CA PRO A 156 17.47 -13.67 1.42
C PRO A 156 16.16 -13.47 2.20
N ASP A 157 15.50 -14.58 2.54
CA ASP A 157 14.32 -14.56 3.41
C ASP A 157 14.76 -14.41 4.88
N VAL A 158 14.09 -13.53 5.60
CA VAL A 158 14.25 -13.29 7.05
C VAL A 158 15.65 -12.76 7.47
N GLU A 159 16.50 -12.44 6.53
CA GLU A 159 17.83 -11.90 6.78
C GLU A 159 17.97 -10.49 6.21
N HIS A 160 18.80 -9.66 6.83
CA HIS A 160 19.19 -8.38 6.25
C HIS A 160 20.22 -8.65 5.14
N PRO A 161 19.92 -8.35 3.86
CA PRO A 161 20.86 -8.56 2.78
C PRO A 161 22.10 -7.66 2.96
N ALA A 162 23.23 -8.11 2.41
CA ALA A 162 24.39 -7.24 2.26
C ALA A 162 24.02 -6.01 1.42
N ALA A 163 24.75 -4.92 1.58
CA ALA A 163 24.61 -3.76 0.71
C ALA A 163 24.83 -4.11 -0.76
N ALA A 164 24.31 -3.25 -1.67
CA ALA A 164 24.43 -3.47 -3.13
C ALA A 164 25.86 -3.92 -3.56
N PRO A 165 25.95 -4.74 -4.66
CA PRO A 165 24.92 -4.94 -5.70
C PRO A 165 23.88 -6.01 -5.33
N TYR A 166 22.60 -5.73 -5.64
CA TYR A 166 21.53 -6.72 -5.47
C TYR A 166 21.29 -7.49 -6.77
N PRO A 167 21.26 -8.83 -6.74
CA PRO A 167 21.05 -9.63 -7.94
C PRO A 167 19.66 -9.41 -8.55
N LEU A 168 19.62 -9.01 -9.83
CA LEU A 168 18.42 -8.97 -10.63
C LEU A 168 18.40 -10.21 -11.54
N ILE A 169 17.43 -11.10 -11.34
CA ILE A 169 17.32 -12.39 -12.00
C ILE A 169 16.04 -12.51 -12.83
N GLU A 170 15.99 -13.43 -13.77
CA GLU A 170 14.75 -13.79 -14.46
C GLU A 170 13.74 -14.35 -13.47
N ASN A 171 12.47 -13.99 -13.68
CA ASN A 171 11.39 -14.38 -12.77
C ASN A 171 10.55 -15.50 -13.37
N GLN A 172 10.88 -16.74 -13.06
CA GLN A 172 10.12 -17.92 -13.48
C GLN A 172 8.68 -17.98 -12.92
N TYR A 173 8.31 -17.05 -12.04
CA TYR A 173 6.99 -16.92 -11.42
C TYR A 173 6.21 -15.70 -11.93
N SER A 174 6.57 -15.17 -13.08
CA SER A 174 5.81 -14.10 -13.74
C SER A 174 4.47 -14.63 -14.25
N LEU A 175 3.38 -13.86 -14.05
CA LEU A 175 2.05 -14.20 -14.55
C LEU A 175 1.90 -14.03 -16.09
N LEU A 176 3.00 -13.78 -16.83
CA LEU A 176 2.96 -13.69 -18.29
C LEU A 176 2.57 -15.01 -18.99
N ASP A 177 2.56 -16.12 -18.29
CA ASP A 177 2.01 -17.38 -18.81
C ASP A 177 0.48 -17.31 -18.98
N VAL A 178 -0.25 -16.63 -18.08
CA VAL A 178 -1.72 -16.60 -18.05
C VAL A 178 -2.34 -15.25 -18.41
N SER A 179 -1.66 -14.13 -18.21
CA SER A 179 -2.21 -12.78 -18.38
C SER A 179 -1.17 -11.83 -19.00
N ASP A 180 -1.64 -10.79 -19.70
CA ASP A 180 -0.82 -9.61 -19.91
C ASP A 180 -0.84 -8.76 -18.64
N LEU A 181 0.27 -8.06 -18.33
CA LEU A 181 0.48 -7.41 -17.05
C LEU A 181 0.63 -5.90 -17.20
N VAL A 182 0.02 -5.14 -16.32
CA VAL A 182 0.14 -3.67 -16.28
C VAL A 182 0.45 -3.23 -14.86
N PHE A 183 1.72 -2.92 -14.59
CA PHE A 183 2.13 -2.35 -13.30
C PHE A 183 1.95 -0.84 -13.33
N ILE A 184 1.24 -0.29 -12.35
CA ILE A 184 0.82 1.11 -12.30
C ILE A 184 1.42 1.77 -11.06
N ASP A 185 2.23 2.81 -11.25
CA ASP A 185 2.65 3.67 -10.15
C ASP A 185 1.54 4.67 -9.81
N ALA A 186 1.11 4.71 -8.56
CA ALA A 186 0.06 5.63 -8.10
C ALA A 186 0.45 7.12 -8.31
N PRO A 187 -0.52 8.05 -8.39
CA PRO A 187 -0.26 9.47 -8.58
C PRO A 187 0.77 10.03 -7.58
N GLY A 188 1.87 10.58 -8.11
CA GLY A 188 2.96 11.15 -7.30
C GLY A 188 4.07 10.18 -6.90
N THR A 189 3.93 8.89 -7.23
CA THR A 189 4.93 7.85 -6.92
C THR A 189 5.69 7.38 -8.16
N GLY A 190 6.76 6.65 -8.00
CA GLY A 190 7.56 6.10 -9.09
C GLY A 190 7.95 7.16 -10.12
N PHE A 191 7.59 6.93 -11.36
CA PHE A 191 7.70 7.94 -12.41
C PHE A 191 6.40 8.76 -12.62
N SER A 192 5.33 8.47 -11.87
CA SER A 192 4.10 9.27 -11.89
C SER A 192 4.32 10.65 -11.27
N ARG A 193 3.64 11.67 -11.83
CA ARG A 193 3.71 13.06 -11.35
C ARG A 193 2.32 13.67 -11.34
N VAL A 194 2.06 14.54 -10.37
CA VAL A 194 0.86 15.36 -10.29
C VAL A 194 1.23 16.82 -10.60
N TYR A 195 0.36 17.53 -11.28
CA TYR A 195 0.58 18.90 -11.75
C TYR A 195 -0.68 19.74 -11.55
N GLY A 196 -0.49 21.05 -11.51
CA GLY A 196 -1.57 22.02 -11.45
C GLY A 196 -1.95 22.43 -10.04
N LYS A 197 -2.97 23.28 -9.97
CA LYS A 197 -3.43 23.87 -8.72
C LYS A 197 -4.04 22.80 -7.80
N ASP A 198 -3.59 22.81 -6.54
CA ASP A 198 -4.09 21.89 -5.51
C ASP A 198 -4.06 20.41 -5.93
N ALA A 199 -3.08 20.01 -6.76
CA ALA A 199 -3.04 18.68 -7.38
C ALA A 199 -3.14 17.54 -6.35
N GLY A 200 -2.56 17.69 -5.16
CA GLY A 200 -2.69 16.70 -4.08
C GLY A 200 -4.13 16.42 -3.71
N LYS A 201 -4.97 17.44 -3.61
CA LYS A 201 -6.40 17.28 -3.30
C LYS A 201 -7.19 16.57 -4.40
N GLY A 202 -6.69 16.59 -5.63
CA GLY A 202 -7.35 15.93 -6.75
C GLY A 202 -7.02 14.43 -6.89
N PHE A 203 -5.98 13.95 -6.17
CA PHE A 203 -5.45 12.61 -6.40
C PHE A 203 -5.04 11.84 -5.13
N TRP A 204 -4.93 12.49 -3.96
CA TRP A 204 -4.46 11.87 -2.72
C TRP A 204 -5.59 11.71 -1.70
N GLY A 205 -6.33 10.66 -1.86
CA GLY A 205 -7.44 10.26 -1.01
C GLY A 205 -8.05 8.97 -1.52
N ILE A 206 -8.88 8.31 -0.72
CA ILE A 206 -9.50 7.03 -1.08
C ILE A 206 -10.31 7.18 -2.37
N ASP A 207 -11.17 8.18 -2.44
CA ASP A 207 -12.05 8.39 -3.60
C ASP A 207 -11.31 8.99 -4.81
N GLU A 208 -10.42 9.94 -4.56
CA GLU A 208 -9.63 10.62 -5.59
C GLU A 208 -8.69 9.64 -6.31
N ASP A 209 -8.01 8.80 -5.54
CA ASP A 209 -7.10 7.77 -6.04
C ASP A 209 -7.86 6.70 -6.86
N ALA A 210 -8.97 6.18 -6.31
CA ALA A 210 -9.80 5.20 -7.02
C ALA A 210 -10.34 5.74 -8.35
N ARG A 211 -10.77 7.01 -8.40
CA ARG A 211 -11.22 7.67 -9.64
C ARG A 211 -10.07 7.91 -10.63
N ALA A 212 -8.87 8.23 -10.14
CA ALA A 212 -7.70 8.36 -11.00
C ALA A 212 -7.35 7.04 -11.68
N PHE A 213 -7.44 5.92 -10.94
CA PHE A 213 -7.22 4.58 -11.49
C PHE A 213 -8.34 4.16 -12.46
N ASP A 214 -9.61 4.49 -12.20
CA ASP A 214 -10.71 4.26 -13.14
C ASP A 214 -10.44 4.95 -14.50
N ARG A 215 -10.10 6.25 -14.47
CA ARG A 215 -9.76 7.02 -15.68
C ARG A 215 -8.53 6.45 -16.39
N PHE A 216 -7.51 6.07 -15.64
CA PHE A 216 -6.32 5.43 -16.20
C PHE A 216 -6.67 4.12 -16.92
N ILE A 217 -7.43 3.23 -16.29
CA ILE A 217 -7.81 1.93 -16.87
C ILE A 217 -8.59 2.14 -18.17
N ARG A 218 -9.58 3.03 -18.20
CA ARG A 218 -10.35 3.35 -19.41
C ARG A 218 -9.47 3.84 -20.55
N ARG A 219 -8.55 4.75 -20.27
CA ARG A 219 -7.58 5.26 -21.24
C ARG A 219 -6.63 4.19 -21.73
N PHE A 220 -6.18 3.32 -20.82
CA PHE A 220 -5.32 2.19 -21.15
C PHE A 220 -6.04 1.18 -22.07
N LEU A 221 -7.27 0.80 -21.72
CA LEU A 221 -8.10 -0.10 -22.54
C LEU A 221 -8.34 0.48 -23.94
N THR A 222 -8.56 1.79 -24.05
CA THR A 222 -8.73 2.50 -25.33
C THR A 222 -7.41 2.52 -26.13
N LYS A 223 -6.28 2.89 -25.48
CA LYS A 223 -4.97 3.02 -26.14
C LYS A 223 -4.49 1.69 -26.74
N TYR A 224 -4.78 0.57 -26.06
CA TYR A 224 -4.28 -0.75 -26.42
C TYR A 224 -5.36 -1.69 -27.01
N ASP A 225 -6.56 -1.18 -27.27
CA ASP A 225 -7.70 -1.95 -27.79
C ASP A 225 -7.98 -3.22 -26.96
N ARG A 226 -8.12 -3.03 -25.63
CA ARG A 226 -8.29 -4.13 -24.67
C ARG A 226 -9.67 -4.14 -24.00
N TRP A 227 -10.65 -3.42 -24.56
CA TRP A 227 -12.02 -3.36 -24.02
C TRP A 227 -12.70 -4.71 -23.91
N ASN A 228 -12.42 -5.64 -24.83
CA ASN A 228 -13.01 -6.98 -24.86
C ASN A 228 -12.16 -8.07 -24.19
N SER A 229 -11.05 -7.71 -23.53
CA SER A 229 -10.24 -8.67 -22.77
C SER A 229 -10.88 -9.00 -21.43
N PRO A 230 -10.75 -10.24 -20.91
CA PRO A 230 -10.98 -10.53 -19.49
C PRO A 230 -10.09 -9.65 -18.62
N LYS A 231 -10.64 -9.02 -17.58
CA LYS A 231 -9.97 -7.99 -16.80
C LYS A 231 -9.87 -8.37 -15.33
N TYR A 232 -8.65 -8.26 -14.82
CA TYR A 232 -8.32 -8.51 -13.42
C TYR A 232 -7.64 -7.29 -12.81
N ILE A 233 -7.89 -7.04 -11.53
CA ILE A 233 -7.14 -6.08 -10.73
C ILE A 233 -6.47 -6.83 -9.58
N PHE A 234 -5.21 -6.49 -9.33
CA PHE A 234 -4.39 -7.05 -8.25
C PHE A 234 -3.88 -5.92 -7.37
N GLY A 235 -4.37 -5.83 -6.14
CA GLY A 235 -3.94 -4.86 -5.15
C GLY A 235 -3.25 -5.51 -3.96
N GLU A 236 -2.19 -4.87 -3.45
CA GLU A 236 -1.52 -5.25 -2.21
C GLU A 236 -1.65 -4.14 -1.17
N SER A 237 -1.90 -4.50 0.10
CA SER A 237 -1.94 -3.54 1.21
C SER A 237 -3.07 -2.50 0.99
N TYR A 238 -2.83 -1.21 1.15
CA TYR A 238 -3.77 -0.16 0.72
C TYR A 238 -4.25 -0.34 -0.73
N GLY A 239 -3.49 -1.01 -1.59
CA GLY A 239 -3.94 -1.39 -2.94
C GLY A 239 -5.21 -2.25 -2.92
N THR A 240 -5.51 -2.96 -1.85
CA THR A 240 -6.77 -3.71 -1.68
C THR A 240 -7.94 -2.77 -1.37
N THR A 241 -7.71 -1.74 -0.55
CA THR A 241 -8.66 -0.62 -0.34
C THR A 241 -8.97 0.06 -1.67
N ARG A 242 -7.91 0.38 -2.45
CA ARG A 242 -8.06 0.92 -3.81
C ARG A 242 -8.88 -0.02 -4.69
N SER A 243 -8.59 -1.32 -4.70
CA SER A 243 -9.31 -2.32 -5.53
C SER A 243 -10.79 -2.35 -5.20
N ALA A 244 -11.17 -2.33 -3.93
CA ALA A 244 -12.55 -2.31 -3.50
C ALA A 244 -13.25 -1.00 -3.93
N ALA A 245 -12.69 0.17 -3.59
CA ALA A 245 -13.24 1.46 -3.97
C ALA A 245 -13.34 1.63 -5.49
N LEU A 246 -12.31 1.21 -6.24
CA LEU A 246 -12.26 1.24 -7.70
C LEU A 246 -13.34 0.36 -8.33
N SER A 247 -13.56 -0.84 -7.80
CA SER A 247 -14.51 -1.80 -8.36
C SER A 247 -15.95 -1.26 -8.42
N SER A 248 -16.32 -0.40 -7.48
CA SER A 248 -17.63 0.28 -7.47
C SER A 248 -17.72 1.43 -8.48
N LYS A 249 -16.59 1.96 -8.94
CA LYS A 249 -16.49 3.12 -9.84
C LYS A 249 -16.29 2.73 -11.32
N LEU A 250 -15.85 1.51 -11.60
CA LEU A 250 -15.63 0.98 -12.97
C LEU A 250 -16.94 0.67 -13.71
N GLN A 251 -17.87 1.64 -13.75
CA GLN A 251 -19.14 1.47 -14.47
C GLN A 251 -18.93 1.25 -15.97
N GLY A 252 -19.50 0.17 -16.51
CA GLY A 252 -19.32 -0.23 -17.92
C GLY A 252 -17.94 -0.86 -18.21
N VAL A 253 -17.16 -1.19 -17.19
CA VAL A 253 -15.96 -2.03 -17.27
C VAL A 253 -16.17 -3.19 -16.31
N ASP A 254 -16.60 -4.34 -16.83
CA ASP A 254 -16.75 -5.53 -16.01
C ASP A 254 -15.40 -6.15 -15.70
N LEU A 255 -15.21 -6.48 -14.42
CA LEU A 255 -14.07 -7.26 -13.95
C LEU A 255 -14.45 -8.73 -13.86
N ASP A 256 -13.56 -9.60 -14.29
CA ASP A 256 -13.69 -11.05 -14.13
C ASP A 256 -13.21 -11.47 -12.74
N GLY A 257 -12.18 -10.80 -12.22
CA GLY A 257 -11.67 -11.08 -10.88
C GLY A 257 -10.97 -9.93 -10.19
N ILE A 258 -11.03 -9.95 -8.86
CA ILE A 258 -10.30 -9.05 -7.95
C ILE A 258 -9.39 -9.91 -7.08
N ILE A 259 -8.11 -9.58 -7.04
CA ILE A 259 -7.10 -10.28 -6.25
C ILE A 259 -6.57 -9.32 -5.20
N LEU A 260 -6.71 -9.71 -3.94
CA LEU A 260 -6.41 -8.91 -2.76
C LEU A 260 -5.28 -9.60 -1.98
N LEU A 261 -4.10 -8.98 -1.94
CA LEU A 261 -2.95 -9.48 -1.20
C LEU A 261 -2.72 -8.61 0.04
N SER A 262 -2.64 -9.24 1.21
CA SER A 262 -2.42 -8.55 2.50
C SER A 262 -3.42 -7.42 2.68
N GLN A 263 -4.70 -7.82 2.77
CA GLN A 263 -5.87 -6.96 2.65
C GLN A 263 -6.12 -6.09 3.87
N ILE A 264 -6.58 -4.87 3.59
CA ILE A 264 -7.25 -3.98 4.54
C ILE A 264 -8.39 -3.25 3.81
N LEU A 265 -9.64 -3.48 4.19
CA LEU A 265 -10.83 -2.80 3.66
C LEU A 265 -11.45 -1.83 4.66
N SER A 266 -11.24 -2.06 5.96
CA SER A 266 -11.64 -1.19 7.07
C SER A 266 -10.42 -0.80 7.90
N PHE A 267 -10.17 0.49 8.04
CA PHE A 267 -9.09 0.97 8.90
C PHE A 267 -9.48 1.01 10.39
N ASP A 268 -10.76 0.84 10.70
CA ASP A 268 -11.25 0.70 12.07
C ASP A 268 -10.77 -0.63 12.70
N ASP A 269 -10.40 -1.63 11.87
CA ASP A 269 -9.93 -2.94 12.29
C ASP A 269 -8.39 -3.05 12.33
N SER A 270 -7.66 -1.94 12.06
CA SER A 270 -6.21 -1.92 12.02
C SER A 270 -5.57 -2.18 13.38
N ALA A 271 -4.55 -3.03 13.42
CA ALA A 271 -3.73 -3.27 14.62
C ALA A 271 -2.81 -2.09 14.95
N ASP A 272 -2.73 -1.08 14.08
CA ASP A 272 -1.91 0.12 14.26
C ASP A 272 -2.67 1.20 15.02
N GLY A 273 -2.19 1.56 16.21
CA GLY A 273 -2.74 2.64 17.01
C GLY A 273 -4.22 2.49 17.42
N PRO A 274 -4.70 1.27 17.78
CA PRO A 274 -6.11 1.03 18.08
C PRO A 274 -6.62 1.84 19.28
N GLU A 275 -5.72 2.31 20.14
CA GLU A 275 -6.03 3.18 21.27
C GLU A 275 -6.55 4.56 20.85
N GLY A 276 -6.34 4.96 19.59
CA GLY A 276 -6.89 6.20 19.02
C GLY A 276 -8.40 6.16 18.83
N ASN A 277 -9.02 4.97 18.85
CA ASN A 277 -10.48 4.78 18.68
C ASN A 277 -11.08 4.00 19.87
N PRO A 278 -11.13 4.59 21.08
CA PRO A 278 -11.60 3.91 22.27
C PRO A 278 -13.07 3.49 22.13
N GLY A 279 -13.36 2.26 22.55
CA GLY A 279 -14.67 1.62 22.41
C GLY A 279 -14.79 0.70 21.17
N THR A 280 -13.83 0.73 20.26
CA THR A 280 -13.68 -0.23 19.18
C THR A 280 -12.63 -1.25 19.57
N ASP A 281 -13.05 -2.46 19.94
CA ASP A 281 -12.16 -3.52 20.42
C ASP A 281 -11.75 -4.54 19.34
N GLN A 282 -12.32 -4.45 18.14
CA GLN A 282 -12.03 -5.34 17.02
C GLN A 282 -10.53 -5.47 16.69
N PRO A 283 -9.74 -4.39 16.62
CA PRO A 283 -8.32 -4.48 16.31
C PRO A 283 -7.55 -5.42 17.24
N TYR A 284 -7.89 -5.44 18.54
CA TYR A 284 -7.18 -6.24 19.53
C TYR A 284 -7.42 -7.74 19.36
N TYR A 285 -8.67 -8.16 19.16
CA TYR A 285 -8.95 -9.59 19.03
C TYR A 285 -8.71 -10.10 17.61
N LEU A 286 -8.77 -9.24 16.57
CA LEU A 286 -8.45 -9.65 15.20
C LEU A 286 -6.94 -9.74 14.95
N ALA A 287 -6.11 -9.00 15.68
CA ALA A 287 -4.65 -9.11 15.60
C ALA A 287 -4.09 -10.31 16.41
N LEU A 288 -4.83 -10.83 17.37
CA LEU A 288 -4.35 -11.86 18.28
C LEU A 288 -3.79 -13.11 17.57
N PRO A 289 -4.41 -13.66 16.49
CA PRO A 289 -3.84 -14.81 15.79
C PRO A 289 -2.48 -14.52 15.13
N SER A 290 -2.26 -13.33 14.55
CA SER A 290 -0.96 -12.94 14.01
C SER A 290 0.08 -12.72 15.11
N MET A 291 -0.31 -12.19 16.28
CA MET A 291 0.58 -12.11 17.46
C MET A 291 0.98 -13.52 17.93
N ALA A 292 0.02 -14.45 17.97
CA ALA A 292 0.28 -15.84 18.34
C ALA A 292 1.21 -16.55 17.34
N ALA A 293 1.00 -16.35 16.03
CA ALA A 293 1.89 -16.83 14.99
C ALA A 293 3.33 -16.33 15.22
N THR A 294 3.48 -15.04 15.51
CA THR A 294 4.76 -14.39 15.78
C THR A 294 5.46 -15.00 16.99
N ALA A 295 4.74 -15.16 18.11
CA ALA A 295 5.28 -15.77 19.32
C ALA A 295 5.68 -17.24 19.08
N TRP A 296 4.90 -17.98 18.29
CA TRP A 296 5.21 -19.35 17.88
C TRP A 296 6.51 -19.39 17.07
N TYR A 297 6.65 -18.52 16.08
CA TYR A 297 7.85 -18.44 15.23
C TYR A 297 9.11 -18.10 16.01
N HIS A 298 9.05 -17.15 16.93
CA HIS A 298 10.18 -16.73 17.75
C HIS A 298 10.42 -17.60 18.99
N HIS A 299 9.73 -18.75 19.10
CA HIS A 299 9.87 -19.67 20.23
C HIS A 299 9.65 -19.01 21.61
N ARG A 300 8.66 -18.13 21.69
CA ARG A 300 8.31 -17.41 22.93
C ARG A 300 7.18 -18.06 23.72
N LEU A 301 6.61 -19.14 23.23
CA LEU A 301 5.55 -19.89 23.91
C LEU A 301 6.17 -20.92 24.88
N ALA A 302 5.66 -20.98 26.10
CA ALA A 302 6.09 -21.98 27.10
C ALA A 302 5.79 -23.41 26.65
N ASN A 303 4.66 -23.60 25.96
CA ASN A 303 4.22 -24.87 25.42
C ASN A 303 3.86 -24.71 23.93
N PRO A 304 4.86 -24.68 23.03
CA PRO A 304 4.60 -24.47 21.63
C PRO A 304 3.87 -25.66 21.00
N ALA A 305 2.82 -25.34 20.22
CA ALA A 305 2.14 -26.36 19.41
C ALA A 305 3.08 -26.83 18.28
N PRO A 306 3.01 -28.09 17.85
CA PRO A 306 3.88 -28.62 16.79
C PRO A 306 3.58 -28.00 15.42
N ASP A 307 2.31 -27.72 15.14
CA ASP A 307 1.83 -27.22 13.86
C ASP A 307 1.14 -25.85 14.01
N LEU A 308 1.52 -24.91 13.16
CA LEU A 308 1.03 -23.52 13.22
C LEU A 308 -0.48 -23.43 12.98
N GLU A 309 -0.98 -23.99 11.89
CA GLU A 309 -2.38 -23.77 11.50
C GLU A 309 -3.42 -24.33 12.48
N PRO A 310 -3.25 -25.55 13.06
CA PRO A 310 -4.14 -26.02 14.12
C PRO A 310 -4.11 -25.11 15.36
N PHE A 311 -2.93 -24.61 15.73
CA PHE A 311 -2.76 -23.67 16.83
C PHE A 311 -3.51 -22.35 16.54
N LEU A 312 -3.36 -21.79 15.34
CA LEU A 312 -4.05 -20.55 14.97
C LEU A 312 -5.57 -20.72 15.01
N ARG A 313 -6.12 -21.84 14.56
CA ARG A 313 -7.57 -22.11 14.67
C ARG A 313 -8.08 -22.09 16.12
N GLU A 314 -7.28 -22.58 17.08
CA GLU A 314 -7.62 -22.48 18.51
C GLU A 314 -7.64 -21.01 18.96
N VAL A 315 -6.61 -20.24 18.58
CA VAL A 315 -6.49 -18.82 18.93
C VAL A 315 -7.63 -18.00 18.29
N GLU A 316 -8.00 -18.27 17.06
CA GLU A 316 -9.12 -17.62 16.35
C GLU A 316 -10.45 -17.85 17.08
N GLN A 317 -10.70 -19.08 17.53
CA GLN A 317 -11.89 -19.41 18.32
C GLN A 317 -11.92 -18.65 19.65
N PHE A 318 -10.78 -18.60 20.34
CA PHE A 318 -10.64 -17.82 21.56
C PHE A 318 -10.84 -16.32 21.32
N ALA A 319 -10.26 -15.79 20.26
CA ALA A 319 -10.33 -14.37 19.89
C ALA A 319 -11.79 -13.92 19.69
N LEU A 320 -12.57 -14.62 18.86
CA LEU A 320 -13.98 -14.29 18.60
C LEU A 320 -14.93 -14.69 19.74
N GLY A 321 -14.53 -15.60 20.60
CA GLY A 321 -15.34 -16.11 21.70
C GLY A 321 -15.10 -15.36 23.01
N GLU A 322 -14.26 -15.94 23.85
CA GLU A 322 -14.04 -15.48 25.20
C GLU A 322 -13.39 -14.10 25.27
N TYR A 323 -12.41 -13.84 24.41
CA TYR A 323 -11.65 -12.60 24.45
C TYR A 323 -12.49 -11.40 23.98
N ALA A 324 -13.14 -11.48 22.82
CA ALA A 324 -14.04 -10.43 22.34
C ALA A 324 -15.18 -10.15 23.35
N THR A 325 -15.78 -11.23 23.90
CA THR A 325 -16.86 -11.10 24.90
C THR A 325 -16.38 -10.38 26.17
N ALA A 326 -15.16 -10.63 26.59
CA ALA A 326 -14.58 -9.98 27.77
C ALA A 326 -14.28 -8.51 27.51
N LEU A 327 -13.72 -8.17 26.35
CA LEU A 327 -13.44 -6.77 25.98
C LEU A 327 -14.72 -5.93 25.94
N LEU A 328 -15.83 -6.47 25.44
CA LEU A 328 -17.14 -5.81 25.41
C LEU A 328 -17.69 -5.44 26.81
N GLN A 329 -17.21 -6.08 27.88
CA GLN A 329 -17.62 -5.73 29.25
C GLN A 329 -16.93 -4.47 29.76
N GLY A 330 -15.81 -4.07 29.15
CA GLY A 330 -15.07 -2.88 29.56
C GLY A 330 -14.73 -2.89 31.05
N ALA A 331 -15.08 -1.82 31.75
CA ALA A 331 -14.84 -1.69 33.19
C ALA A 331 -15.72 -2.63 34.08
N ASN A 332 -16.70 -3.31 33.50
CA ASN A 332 -17.53 -4.28 34.22
C ASN A 332 -16.90 -5.69 34.29
N LEU A 333 -15.79 -5.93 33.60
CA LEU A 333 -15.06 -7.21 33.65
C LEU A 333 -14.44 -7.37 35.04
N GLY A 334 -14.86 -8.43 35.75
CA GLY A 334 -14.33 -8.73 37.09
C GLY A 334 -12.84 -9.06 37.08
N GLU A 335 -12.12 -8.66 38.11
CA GLU A 335 -10.65 -8.82 38.24
C GLU A 335 -10.21 -10.28 38.11
N ASP A 336 -10.89 -11.24 38.74
CA ASP A 336 -10.54 -12.67 38.64
C ASP A 336 -10.64 -13.17 37.19
N ARG A 337 -11.67 -12.73 36.45
CA ARG A 337 -11.84 -13.09 35.05
C ARG A 337 -10.77 -12.44 34.19
N LYS A 338 -10.41 -11.18 34.47
CA LYS A 338 -9.34 -10.46 33.80
C LYS A 338 -7.98 -11.16 33.99
N HIS A 339 -7.67 -11.61 35.21
CA HIS A 339 -6.46 -12.39 35.50
C HIS A 339 -6.43 -13.71 34.74
N ALA A 340 -7.55 -14.46 34.74
CA ALA A 340 -7.63 -15.73 34.00
C ALA A 340 -7.39 -15.53 32.50
N LEU A 341 -7.95 -14.46 31.88
CA LEU A 341 -7.74 -14.13 30.49
C LEU A 341 -6.31 -13.67 30.20
N ALA A 342 -5.71 -12.86 31.07
CA ALA A 342 -4.31 -12.46 30.96
C ALA A 342 -3.37 -13.65 30.92
N THR A 343 -3.62 -14.67 31.77
CA THR A 343 -2.85 -15.92 31.74
C THR A 343 -3.04 -16.71 30.44
N ARG A 344 -4.24 -16.74 29.87
CA ARG A 344 -4.46 -17.38 28.56
C ARG A 344 -3.75 -16.64 27.43
N LEU A 345 -3.83 -15.31 27.44
CA LEU A 345 -3.14 -14.45 26.45
C LEU A 345 -1.62 -14.61 26.52
N GLU A 346 -1.02 -14.74 27.73
CA GLU A 346 0.38 -15.13 27.88
C GLU A 346 0.69 -16.46 27.18
N GLY A 347 -0.17 -17.45 27.35
CA GLY A 347 -0.02 -18.77 26.71
C GLY A 347 -0.02 -18.71 25.19
N TYR A 348 -0.76 -17.77 24.59
CA TYR A 348 -0.84 -17.60 23.14
C TYR A 348 0.21 -16.65 22.56
N THR A 349 0.66 -15.65 23.33
CA THR A 349 1.45 -14.54 22.78
C THR A 349 2.85 -14.42 23.36
N GLY A 350 3.16 -15.15 24.45
CA GLY A 350 4.44 -15.07 25.12
C GLY A 350 4.66 -13.78 25.93
N LEU A 351 3.76 -12.80 25.87
CA LEU A 351 3.79 -11.63 26.74
C LEU A 351 3.25 -12.03 28.11
N SER A 352 3.89 -11.57 29.19
CA SER A 352 3.52 -11.99 30.55
C SER A 352 2.06 -11.63 30.90
N ALA A 353 1.41 -12.46 31.72
CA ALA A 353 0.07 -12.20 32.23
C ALA A 353 -0.01 -10.86 32.98
N ALA A 354 1.06 -10.47 33.67
CA ALA A 354 1.14 -9.18 34.34
C ALA A 354 1.09 -8.00 33.33
N TYR A 355 1.73 -8.16 32.17
CA TYR A 355 1.70 -7.17 31.10
C TYR A 355 0.27 -7.04 30.54
N TRP A 356 -0.34 -8.15 30.14
CA TRP A 356 -1.71 -8.19 29.64
C TRP A 356 -2.72 -7.61 30.66
N PHE A 357 -2.57 -7.93 31.93
CA PHE A 357 -3.41 -7.40 32.99
C PHE A 357 -3.28 -5.88 33.13
N LYS A 358 -2.03 -5.36 33.14
CA LYS A 358 -1.72 -3.93 33.19
C LYS A 358 -2.27 -3.18 31.97
N ALA A 359 -2.20 -3.77 30.79
CA ALA A 359 -2.72 -3.21 29.54
C ALA A 359 -4.25 -3.30 29.41
N ASN A 360 -4.98 -3.73 30.45
CA ASN A 360 -6.42 -3.97 30.40
C ASN A 360 -6.82 -4.91 29.25
N LEU A 361 -6.01 -5.93 29.00
CA LEU A 361 -6.16 -6.90 27.92
C LEU A 361 -6.11 -6.28 26.50
N ARG A 362 -5.59 -5.05 26.31
CA ARG A 362 -5.55 -4.32 25.05
C ARG A 362 -4.10 -3.99 24.72
N VAL A 363 -3.52 -4.76 23.81
CA VAL A 363 -2.15 -4.57 23.30
C VAL A 363 -2.24 -4.40 21.79
N GLY A 364 -1.73 -3.30 21.27
CA GLY A 364 -1.67 -3.01 19.84
C GLY A 364 -0.51 -3.71 19.14
N GLY A 365 -0.50 -3.71 17.81
CA GLY A 365 0.53 -4.40 17.01
C GLY A 365 1.93 -3.84 17.23
N GLY A 366 2.10 -2.52 17.28
CA GLY A 366 3.39 -1.86 17.52
C GLY A 366 3.94 -2.14 18.92
N GLU A 367 3.06 -2.09 19.93
CA GLU A 367 3.38 -2.43 21.32
C GLU A 367 3.79 -3.90 21.46
N PHE A 368 3.07 -4.81 20.82
CA PHE A 368 3.41 -6.24 20.82
C PHE A 368 4.79 -6.49 20.16
N SER A 369 5.04 -5.90 18.98
CA SER A 369 6.31 -6.03 18.28
C SER A 369 7.50 -5.56 19.12
N LYS A 370 7.29 -4.52 19.93
CA LYS A 370 8.27 -3.98 20.85
C LYS A 370 8.50 -4.90 22.05
N GLU A 371 7.44 -5.37 22.70
CA GLU A 371 7.52 -6.04 23.99
C GLU A 371 7.99 -7.49 23.88
N LEU A 372 7.63 -8.21 22.80
CA LEU A 372 7.86 -9.66 22.67
C LEU A 372 9.31 -10.08 22.94
N GLN A 373 10.28 -9.29 22.52
CA GLN A 373 11.71 -9.56 22.66
C GLN A 373 12.48 -8.44 23.38
N ALA A 374 11.78 -7.55 24.09
CA ALA A 374 12.36 -6.38 24.75
C ALA A 374 13.52 -6.72 25.71
N SER A 375 13.42 -7.86 26.44
CA SER A 375 14.48 -8.33 27.34
C SER A 375 15.81 -8.64 26.63
N SER A 376 15.78 -8.85 25.32
CA SER A 376 16.94 -9.09 24.46
C SER A 376 17.39 -7.83 23.70
N GLY A 377 16.74 -6.68 23.90
CA GLY A 377 16.99 -5.45 23.15
C GLY A 377 16.64 -5.54 21.68
N ILE A 378 15.60 -6.33 21.34
CA ILE A 378 15.19 -6.63 19.96
C ILE A 378 13.72 -6.26 19.78
N THR A 379 13.40 -5.69 18.62
CA THR A 379 12.03 -5.51 18.14
C THR A 379 11.75 -6.41 16.94
N THR A 380 10.50 -6.88 16.79
CA THR A 380 10.07 -7.63 15.61
C THR A 380 9.57 -6.70 14.51
N GLY A 381 9.56 -7.16 13.26
CA GLY A 381 8.96 -6.46 12.14
C GLY A 381 7.45 -6.29 12.32
N ARG A 382 6.91 -5.27 11.66
CA ARG A 382 5.46 -5.02 11.59
C ARG A 382 4.83 -5.70 10.37
N LEU A 383 5.42 -5.51 9.20
CA LEU A 383 4.92 -6.08 7.95
C LEU A 383 5.32 -7.55 7.77
N ASP A 384 6.41 -7.98 8.36
CA ASP A 384 6.76 -9.40 8.51
C ASP A 384 7.42 -9.61 9.87
N THR A 385 6.66 -10.15 10.79
CA THR A 385 7.09 -10.33 12.17
C THR A 385 8.13 -11.42 12.36
N ARG A 386 8.48 -12.18 11.32
CA ARG A 386 9.62 -13.10 11.32
C ARG A 386 10.95 -12.35 11.35
N TYR A 387 10.99 -11.14 10.76
CA TYR A 387 12.15 -10.26 10.85
C TYR A 387 12.27 -9.66 12.25
N ALA A 388 13.50 -9.52 12.70
CA ALA A 388 13.81 -8.89 13.97
C ALA A 388 15.11 -8.08 13.87
N GLY A 389 15.24 -7.05 14.68
CA GLY A 389 16.41 -6.19 14.67
C GLY A 389 16.62 -5.48 16.00
N PRO A 390 17.77 -4.83 16.19
CA PRO A 390 18.06 -4.08 17.41
C PRO A 390 17.00 -3.01 17.68
N ASP A 391 16.57 -2.91 18.91
CA ASP A 391 15.63 -1.89 19.35
C ASP A 391 16.28 -0.49 19.32
N MET A 392 15.59 0.50 18.75
CA MET A 392 16.10 1.86 18.62
C MET A 392 15.98 2.68 19.91
N ASP A 393 14.92 2.43 20.68
CA ASP A 393 14.68 3.09 21.98
C ASP A 393 14.08 2.08 22.97
N PRO A 394 14.90 1.53 23.88
CA PRO A 394 14.44 0.52 24.85
C PRO A 394 13.29 0.99 25.75
N LEU A 395 13.08 2.29 25.91
CA LEU A 395 12.06 2.87 26.77
C LEU A 395 10.79 3.31 26.03
N SER A 396 10.77 3.24 24.68
CA SER A 396 9.57 3.54 23.91
C SER A 396 8.50 2.45 24.13
N LYS A 397 7.23 2.86 24.02
CA LYS A 397 6.10 1.91 24.06
C LYS A 397 6.02 1.07 22.78
N ASP A 398 6.27 1.72 21.64
CA ASP A 398 6.14 1.11 20.33
C ASP A 398 7.50 0.97 19.64
N ALA A 399 7.58 0.06 18.66
CA ALA A 399 8.76 -0.13 17.84
C ALA A 399 9.12 1.15 17.06
N GLY A 400 10.36 1.61 17.15
CA GLY A 400 10.84 2.84 16.50
C GLY A 400 11.03 2.71 14.99
N TYR A 401 11.01 1.50 14.43
CA TYR A 401 11.13 1.21 13.01
C TYR A 401 10.64 -0.21 12.70
N ASP A 402 10.49 -0.52 11.41
CA ASP A 402 10.19 -1.88 10.93
C ASP A 402 11.46 -2.56 10.40
N PRO A 403 12.02 -3.58 11.09
CA PRO A 403 13.16 -4.36 10.62
C PRO A 403 12.97 -4.97 9.24
N PHE A 404 11.76 -5.38 8.89
CA PHE A 404 11.43 -5.90 7.56
C PHE A 404 11.62 -4.83 6.48
N GLY A 405 11.02 -3.65 6.67
CA GLY A 405 11.12 -2.55 5.71
C GLY A 405 12.56 -2.08 5.49
N THR A 406 13.36 -1.98 6.56
CA THR A 406 14.78 -1.59 6.45
C THR A 406 15.64 -2.65 5.77
N SER A 407 15.30 -3.92 5.89
CA SER A 407 16.01 -5.03 5.25
C SER A 407 15.71 -5.13 3.76
N THR A 408 14.47 -4.90 3.33
CA THR A 408 14.01 -5.22 1.98
C THR A 408 13.99 -4.02 1.02
N THR A 409 13.53 -2.85 1.48
CA THR A 409 13.31 -1.67 0.63
C THR A 409 14.52 -1.26 -0.22
N PRO A 410 15.78 -1.23 0.29
CA PRO A 410 16.92 -0.81 -0.52
C PRO A 410 17.15 -1.67 -1.77
N ALA A 411 16.90 -2.98 -1.67
CA ALA A 411 17.04 -3.90 -2.79
C ALA A 411 15.99 -3.63 -3.89
N PHE A 412 14.73 -3.40 -3.51
CA PHE A 412 13.67 -3.07 -4.47
C PHE A 412 13.88 -1.72 -5.15
N VAL A 413 14.33 -0.71 -4.40
CA VAL A 413 14.67 0.62 -4.97
C VAL A 413 15.81 0.51 -5.96
N SER A 414 16.85 -0.25 -5.64
CA SER A 414 17.97 -0.49 -6.56
C SER A 414 17.51 -1.22 -7.82
N ALA A 415 16.77 -2.32 -7.64
CA ALA A 415 16.29 -3.15 -8.72
C ALA A 415 15.42 -2.39 -9.73
N ILE A 416 14.41 -1.64 -9.27
CA ILE A 416 13.54 -0.89 -10.18
C ILE A 416 14.30 0.22 -10.92
N ASN A 417 15.25 0.90 -10.24
CA ASN A 417 16.06 1.92 -10.87
C ASN A 417 16.99 1.35 -11.96
N GLN A 418 17.56 0.18 -11.73
CA GLN A 418 18.33 -0.52 -12.73
C GLN A 418 17.45 -1.02 -13.88
N TYR A 419 16.40 -1.76 -13.56
CA TYR A 419 15.51 -2.39 -14.53
C TYR A 419 14.83 -1.37 -15.46
N ALA A 420 14.36 -0.26 -14.92
CA ALA A 420 13.72 0.77 -15.73
C ALA A 420 14.65 1.37 -16.78
N ARG A 421 15.94 1.56 -16.46
CA ARG A 421 16.92 2.15 -17.38
C ARG A 421 17.54 1.12 -18.32
N ASP A 422 17.92 -0.06 -17.79
CA ASP A 422 18.68 -1.06 -18.54
C ASP A 422 17.78 -1.91 -19.43
N ASP A 423 16.58 -2.28 -18.96
CA ASP A 423 15.66 -3.17 -19.67
C ASP A 423 14.50 -2.41 -20.34
N LEU A 424 13.82 -1.54 -19.59
CA LEU A 424 12.69 -0.78 -20.13
C LEU A 424 13.12 0.45 -20.93
N LYS A 425 14.38 0.89 -20.85
CA LYS A 425 14.91 2.09 -21.52
C LYS A 425 14.08 3.35 -21.23
N TYR A 426 13.65 3.51 -19.97
CA TYR A 426 12.77 4.58 -19.53
C TYR A 426 13.32 5.32 -18.32
N GLY A 427 13.01 6.63 -18.22
CA GLY A 427 13.28 7.42 -17.03
C GLY A 427 14.75 7.81 -16.82
N GLU A 428 15.59 7.84 -17.88
CA GLU A 428 17.03 8.17 -17.79
C GLU A 428 17.31 9.43 -17.00
N ASN A 429 16.54 10.50 -17.25
CA ASN A 429 16.69 11.82 -16.62
C ASN A 429 15.63 12.07 -15.51
N MET A 430 15.00 11.03 -14.99
CA MET A 430 13.96 11.14 -13.98
C MET A 430 14.34 10.42 -12.69
N THR A 431 14.01 11.00 -11.56
CA THR A 431 14.09 10.31 -10.28
C THR A 431 12.87 9.41 -10.12
N TYR A 432 13.09 8.13 -9.84
CA TYR A 432 12.06 7.22 -9.36
C TYR A 432 11.75 7.50 -7.91
N LYS A 433 10.47 7.76 -7.58
CA LYS A 433 10.01 8.05 -6.21
C LYS A 433 9.41 6.79 -5.57
N PRO A 434 10.13 6.08 -4.69
CA PRO A 434 9.60 4.88 -4.03
C PRO A 434 8.28 5.13 -3.29
N SER A 435 8.10 6.37 -2.80
CA SER A 435 6.87 6.82 -2.17
C SER A 435 6.66 8.32 -2.38
N ALA A 436 5.41 8.77 -2.31
CA ALA A 436 5.06 10.17 -2.25
C ALA A 436 5.46 10.70 -0.86
N ARG A 437 6.44 11.59 -0.81
CA ARG A 437 6.97 12.20 0.43
C ARG A 437 7.13 13.72 0.30
N GLU A 438 6.36 14.33 -0.58
CA GLU A 438 6.29 15.78 -0.66
C GLU A 438 5.77 16.34 0.67
N PRO A 439 6.24 17.53 1.12
CA PRO A 439 5.70 18.18 2.32
C PRO A 439 4.19 18.41 2.28
N SER A 440 3.62 18.50 1.07
CA SER A 440 2.18 18.65 0.81
C SER A 440 1.44 17.32 0.72
N PHE A 441 2.12 16.17 0.85
CA PHE A 441 1.45 14.88 0.79
C PHE A 441 0.56 14.70 2.02
N HIS A 442 -0.75 14.74 1.74
CA HIS A 442 -1.81 14.59 2.73
C HIS A 442 -2.84 13.67 2.15
N TRP A 443 -2.99 12.49 2.75
CA TRP A 443 -3.96 11.51 2.26
C TRP A 443 -5.33 11.75 2.91
N ASN A 444 -6.34 11.96 2.07
CA ASN A 444 -7.72 12.02 2.54
C ASN A 444 -8.22 10.59 2.81
N MET A 445 -8.43 10.28 4.09
CA MET A 445 -8.94 8.97 4.53
C MET A 445 -10.47 8.91 4.52
N GLN A 446 -11.17 10.00 4.23
CA GLN A 446 -12.63 10.02 4.12
C GLN A 446 -13.06 9.32 2.83
N HIS A 447 -14.24 8.69 2.89
CA HIS A 447 -14.78 7.91 1.79
C HIS A 447 -16.30 8.09 1.70
N VAL A 448 -16.83 8.13 0.47
CA VAL A 448 -18.27 8.13 0.19
C VAL A 448 -18.65 6.76 -0.38
N PRO A 449 -19.28 5.90 0.44
CA PRO A 449 -19.67 4.55 -0.01
C PRO A 449 -20.79 4.61 -1.07
N PRO A 450 -20.95 3.56 -1.89
CA PRO A 450 -22.05 3.46 -2.86
C PRO A 450 -23.41 3.62 -2.21
N GLY A 451 -24.25 4.49 -2.79
CA GLY A 451 -25.57 4.84 -2.23
C GLY A 451 -25.55 5.78 -1.05
N GLY A 452 -24.37 6.23 -0.61
CA GLY A 452 -24.22 7.30 0.38
C GLY A 452 -24.78 8.61 -0.14
N GLN A 453 -25.42 9.39 0.76
CA GLN A 453 -26.06 10.67 0.41
C GLN A 453 -25.06 11.84 0.37
N GLY A 454 -23.82 11.61 -0.09
CA GLY A 454 -22.75 12.62 -0.10
C GLY A 454 -22.11 12.87 1.27
N TRP A 455 -22.41 12.06 2.25
CA TRP A 455 -21.77 12.11 3.58
C TRP A 455 -20.49 11.28 3.53
N GLU A 456 -19.39 11.92 3.82
CA GLU A 456 -18.13 11.23 4.04
C GLU A 456 -18.22 10.39 5.31
N SER A 457 -17.78 9.13 5.22
CA SER A 457 -17.76 8.19 6.35
C SER A 457 -16.33 7.83 6.73
N SER A 458 -16.18 6.90 7.66
CA SER A 458 -14.90 6.31 8.01
C SER A 458 -14.28 5.58 6.80
N SER A 459 -12.99 5.31 6.90
CA SER A 459 -12.19 4.62 5.88
C SER A 459 -12.55 3.13 5.77
N ASN A 460 -13.75 2.85 5.30
CA ASN A 460 -14.28 1.50 5.12
C ASN A 460 -14.88 1.33 3.71
N VAL A 461 -14.23 0.51 2.89
CA VAL A 461 -14.60 0.25 1.49
C VAL A 461 -15.24 -1.13 1.27
N MET A 462 -15.63 -1.82 2.34
CA MET A 462 -16.40 -3.07 2.25
C MET A 462 -17.72 -2.89 1.49
N PRO A 463 -18.47 -1.77 1.65
CA PRO A 463 -19.66 -1.52 0.86
C PRO A 463 -19.41 -1.45 -0.65
N ASP A 464 -18.23 -0.95 -1.06
CA ASP A 464 -17.85 -0.85 -2.48
C ASP A 464 -17.65 -2.22 -3.11
N LEU A 465 -16.85 -3.08 -2.47
CA LEU A 465 -16.65 -4.45 -2.92
C LEU A 465 -17.99 -5.22 -2.96
N ALA A 466 -18.82 -5.04 -1.93
CA ALA A 466 -20.13 -5.67 -1.87
C ALA A 466 -21.05 -5.16 -2.99
N ALA A 467 -21.02 -3.89 -3.33
CA ALA A 467 -21.77 -3.33 -4.45
C ALA A 467 -21.29 -3.91 -5.79
N ALA A 468 -19.97 -3.98 -6.01
CA ALA A 468 -19.41 -4.58 -7.21
C ALA A 468 -19.82 -6.05 -7.38
N MET A 469 -19.75 -6.86 -6.32
CA MET A 469 -20.18 -8.27 -6.34
C MET A 469 -21.69 -8.45 -6.55
N LYS A 470 -22.51 -7.51 -6.10
CA LYS A 470 -23.96 -7.53 -6.34
C LYS A 470 -24.31 -7.11 -7.77
N HIS A 471 -23.59 -6.13 -8.32
CA HIS A 471 -23.79 -5.67 -9.70
C HIS A 471 -23.31 -6.70 -10.72
N ASN A 472 -22.17 -7.37 -10.42
CA ASN A 472 -21.67 -8.50 -11.20
C ASN A 472 -21.65 -9.78 -10.34
N PRO A 473 -22.72 -10.59 -10.31
CA PRO A 473 -22.76 -11.82 -9.52
C PRO A 473 -21.78 -12.91 -9.97
N LYS A 474 -21.12 -12.74 -11.11
CA LYS A 474 -20.07 -13.63 -11.60
C LYS A 474 -18.67 -13.21 -11.16
N LEU A 475 -18.50 -11.99 -10.65
CA LEU A 475 -17.23 -11.50 -10.16
C LEU A 475 -16.65 -12.45 -9.11
N LYS A 476 -15.41 -12.87 -9.32
CA LYS A 476 -14.66 -13.69 -8.38
C LYS A 476 -13.68 -12.85 -7.59
N VAL A 477 -13.45 -13.21 -6.33
CA VAL A 477 -12.50 -12.54 -5.45
C VAL A 477 -11.54 -13.56 -4.84
N LEU A 478 -10.24 -13.27 -4.90
CA LEU A 478 -9.20 -14.07 -4.25
C LEU A 478 -8.54 -13.23 -3.16
N LEU A 479 -8.65 -13.66 -1.92
CA LEU A 479 -7.94 -13.09 -0.77
C LEU A 479 -6.72 -13.94 -0.46
N MET A 480 -5.55 -13.28 -0.40
CA MET A 480 -4.29 -13.89 0.00
C MET A 480 -3.57 -13.01 1.03
N GLY A 481 -2.70 -13.62 1.85
CA GLY A 481 -1.91 -12.90 2.83
C GLY A 481 -0.96 -13.81 3.60
N GLY A 482 -0.17 -13.22 4.50
CA GLY A 482 0.76 -13.93 5.37
C GLY A 482 0.28 -14.01 6.82
N TYR A 483 0.54 -15.13 7.48
CA TYR A 483 0.19 -15.32 8.91
C TYR A 483 0.97 -14.36 9.83
N PHE A 484 2.17 -13.94 9.41
CA PHE A 484 3.10 -13.12 10.19
C PHE A 484 3.01 -11.62 9.83
N ASP A 485 1.89 -11.18 9.26
CA ASP A 485 1.60 -9.77 8.97
C ASP A 485 0.79 -9.15 10.12
N LEU A 486 1.33 -8.11 10.77
CA LEU A 486 0.62 -7.30 11.75
C LEU A 486 0.14 -5.96 11.18
N GLY A 487 0.57 -5.59 9.96
CA GLY A 487 0.07 -4.41 9.27
C GLY A 487 -1.31 -4.63 8.66
N CYS A 488 -1.51 -5.82 8.05
CA CYS A 488 -2.78 -6.27 7.47
C CYS A 488 -3.02 -7.72 7.88
N THR A 489 -3.58 -7.91 9.05
CA THR A 489 -3.69 -9.25 9.65
C THR A 489 -4.59 -10.17 8.83
N TYR A 490 -4.13 -11.41 8.60
CA TYR A 490 -4.88 -12.39 7.81
C TYR A 490 -6.28 -12.68 8.38
N PHE A 491 -6.39 -12.65 9.72
CA PHE A 491 -7.65 -12.93 10.39
C PHE A 491 -8.62 -11.74 10.33
N GLY A 492 -8.09 -10.51 10.43
CA GLY A 492 -8.86 -9.28 10.17
C GLY A 492 -9.41 -9.26 8.74
N ALA A 493 -8.56 -9.54 7.75
CA ALA A 493 -8.96 -9.64 6.36
C ALA A 493 -10.05 -10.72 6.14
N THR A 494 -9.91 -11.88 6.78
CA THR A 494 -10.92 -12.95 6.74
C THR A 494 -12.24 -12.50 7.37
N TYR A 495 -12.16 -11.78 8.49
CA TYR A 495 -13.32 -11.22 9.19
C TYR A 495 -14.07 -10.24 8.29
N GLU A 496 -13.38 -9.26 7.70
CA GLU A 496 -13.96 -8.29 6.77
C GLU A 496 -14.71 -8.98 5.62
N MET A 497 -14.07 -9.96 4.97
CA MET A 497 -14.68 -10.67 3.83
C MET A 497 -15.93 -11.48 4.21
N LYS A 498 -15.96 -12.06 5.41
CA LYS A 498 -17.13 -12.77 5.93
C LYS A 498 -18.26 -11.83 6.40
N HIS A 499 -17.95 -10.55 6.60
CA HIS A 499 -18.92 -9.51 7.00
C HIS A 499 -19.32 -8.58 5.85
N LEU A 500 -18.91 -8.88 4.61
CA LEU A 500 -19.41 -8.16 3.45
C LEU A 500 -20.94 -8.22 3.41
N PRO A 501 -21.63 -7.10 3.18
CA PRO A 501 -23.10 -7.05 3.10
C PRO A 501 -23.59 -7.59 1.75
N ILE A 502 -23.30 -8.87 1.48
CA ILE A 502 -23.69 -9.61 0.25
C ILE A 502 -24.58 -10.81 0.60
N PRO A 503 -25.42 -11.28 -0.35
CA PRO A 503 -26.14 -12.53 -0.20
C PRO A 503 -25.19 -13.73 -0.01
N ARG A 504 -25.63 -14.73 0.75
CA ARG A 504 -24.80 -15.90 1.10
C ARG A 504 -24.23 -16.63 -0.13
N ASN A 505 -24.99 -16.75 -1.19
CA ASN A 505 -24.53 -17.40 -2.43
C ASN A 505 -23.40 -16.65 -3.12
N LEU A 506 -23.20 -15.36 -2.89
CA LEU A 506 -22.06 -14.61 -3.40
C LEU A 506 -20.80 -14.82 -2.56
N GLN A 507 -20.91 -15.30 -1.31
CA GLN A 507 -19.74 -15.70 -0.51
C GLN A 507 -18.96 -16.85 -1.17
N ASP A 508 -19.64 -17.71 -1.96
CA ASP A 508 -19.00 -18.80 -2.70
C ASP A 508 -18.09 -18.31 -3.86
N ASN A 509 -18.17 -17.03 -4.20
CA ASN A 509 -17.29 -16.40 -5.16
C ASN A 509 -15.96 -15.92 -4.55
N ILE A 510 -15.78 -16.06 -3.24
CA ILE A 510 -14.59 -15.61 -2.52
C ILE A 510 -13.73 -16.82 -2.17
N SER A 511 -12.47 -16.80 -2.61
CA SER A 511 -11.47 -17.81 -2.29
C SER A 511 -10.41 -17.23 -1.36
N TYR A 512 -9.82 -18.07 -0.51
CA TYR A 512 -8.84 -17.68 0.51
C TYR A 512 -7.60 -18.54 0.40
N HIS A 513 -6.41 -17.93 0.52
CA HIS A 513 -5.16 -18.66 0.62
C HIS A 513 -4.14 -17.86 1.45
N PHE A 514 -3.60 -18.47 2.51
CA PHE A 514 -2.62 -17.82 3.39
C PHE A 514 -1.30 -18.57 3.40
N PHE A 515 -0.21 -17.81 3.60
CA PHE A 515 1.16 -18.31 3.53
C PHE A 515 1.87 -18.14 4.87
N GLN A 516 2.83 -19.00 5.15
CA GLN A 516 3.69 -18.88 6.35
C GLN A 516 4.78 -17.80 6.13
N THR A 517 4.35 -16.61 5.77
CA THR A 517 5.18 -15.43 5.55
C THR A 517 4.46 -14.18 6.11
N GLY A 518 5.07 -12.99 5.93
CA GLY A 518 4.45 -11.70 6.24
C GLY A 518 3.74 -11.06 5.05
N HIS A 519 3.71 -9.74 5.04
CA HIS A 519 2.97 -8.86 4.12
C HIS A 519 3.35 -9.06 2.66
N MET A 520 4.65 -8.96 2.35
CA MET A 520 5.18 -9.20 1.01
C MET A 520 5.49 -10.70 0.86
N VAL A 521 4.44 -11.49 0.62
CA VAL A 521 4.50 -12.95 0.50
C VAL A 521 5.63 -13.42 -0.44
N TYR A 522 5.89 -12.68 -1.48
CA TYR A 522 6.86 -12.96 -2.54
C TYR A 522 8.34 -12.78 -2.14
N VAL A 523 8.65 -12.30 -0.94
CA VAL A 523 10.04 -12.26 -0.44
C VAL A 523 10.57 -13.68 -0.15
N ASN A 524 9.70 -14.58 0.29
CA ASN A 524 10.01 -16.00 0.41
C ASN A 524 9.76 -16.72 -0.93
N GLU A 525 10.76 -17.39 -1.49
CA GLU A 525 10.66 -17.98 -2.83
C GLU A 525 9.63 -19.12 -2.93
N ALA A 526 9.50 -19.95 -1.89
CA ALA A 526 8.50 -21.02 -1.88
C ALA A 526 7.07 -20.43 -1.83
N ALA A 527 6.88 -19.35 -1.07
CA ALA A 527 5.61 -18.65 -1.03
C ALA A 527 5.34 -17.85 -2.31
N LEU A 528 6.37 -17.30 -2.97
CA LEU A 528 6.25 -16.67 -4.29
C LEU A 528 5.75 -17.68 -5.34
N LYS A 529 6.29 -18.90 -5.33
CA LYS A 529 5.75 -19.96 -6.19
C LYS A 529 4.28 -20.23 -5.90
N GLY A 530 3.91 -20.39 -4.62
CA GLY A 530 2.51 -20.58 -4.22
C GLY A 530 1.60 -19.41 -4.62
N LEU A 531 2.11 -18.18 -4.51
CA LEU A 531 1.41 -16.96 -4.93
C LEU A 531 1.14 -16.97 -6.44
N HIS A 532 2.15 -17.33 -7.25
CA HIS A 532 1.99 -17.49 -8.70
C HIS A 532 0.95 -18.58 -9.00
N ASP A 533 1.13 -19.79 -8.46
CA ASP A 533 0.27 -20.94 -8.78
C ASP A 533 -1.20 -20.67 -8.43
N THR A 534 -1.43 -20.08 -7.25
CA THR A 534 -2.77 -19.72 -6.77
C THR A 534 -3.42 -18.66 -7.67
N THR A 535 -2.66 -17.62 -8.02
CA THR A 535 -3.15 -16.53 -8.88
C THR A 535 -3.40 -17.03 -10.31
N ALA A 536 -2.48 -17.81 -10.87
CA ALA A 536 -2.62 -18.38 -12.20
C ALA A 536 -3.83 -19.35 -12.29
N ALA A 537 -4.02 -20.18 -11.27
CA ALA A 537 -5.19 -21.05 -11.18
C ALA A 537 -6.49 -20.26 -11.06
N PHE A 538 -6.50 -19.18 -10.27
CA PHE A 538 -7.66 -18.30 -10.15
C PHE A 538 -8.06 -17.68 -11.49
N ILE A 539 -7.10 -17.12 -12.25
CA ILE A 539 -7.36 -16.55 -13.57
C ILE A 539 -7.89 -17.63 -14.52
N LYS A 540 -7.21 -18.78 -14.65
CA LYS A 540 -7.63 -19.89 -15.53
C LYS A 540 -9.04 -20.42 -15.20
N ASN A 541 -9.35 -20.57 -13.91
CA ASN A 541 -10.66 -21.07 -13.48
C ASN A 541 -11.78 -20.07 -13.71
N THR A 542 -11.49 -18.77 -13.59
CA THR A 542 -12.48 -17.72 -13.86
C THR A 542 -12.80 -17.66 -15.35
N GLU A 543 -11.81 -17.81 -16.23
CA GLU A 543 -12.02 -17.85 -17.70
C GLU A 543 -12.80 -19.09 -18.17
N ALA A 544 -12.61 -20.23 -17.53
CA ALA A 544 -13.28 -21.48 -17.90
C ALA A 544 -14.81 -21.43 -17.66
N VAL A 545 -15.31 -20.42 -16.93
CA VAL A 545 -16.74 -20.20 -16.63
C VAL A 545 -17.41 -19.30 -17.69
N HIS A 546 -16.63 -18.68 -18.57
CA HIS A 546 -17.09 -17.85 -19.70
C HIS A 546 -16.99 -18.61 -21.00
#